data_80c2aaeaa5332ee59f0f6daa02c22160
#
_entry.id   80c2aaeaa5332ee59f0f6daa02c22160
#
_cell.length_a   1.000
_cell.length_b   1.000
_cell.length_c   1.000
_cell.angle_alpha   90.00
_cell.angle_beta   90.00
_cell.angle_gamma   90.00
#
_symmetry.space_group_name_H-M   'P 1'
#
loop_
_entity.id
_entity.type
_entity.pdbx_description
1 polymer ?
#
loop_
_entity_poly.entity_id
_entity_poly.type
_entity_poly.pdbx_seq_one_letter_code
_entity_poly.pdbx_strand_id
1 'polypeptide(L)'
;MAVRLAKDTMNMQDGIEDGEGAADDDPRFRHEAWAAWPFSQLRTGFRNAEAFWREAAHVPGMTAHHDALTQFFAKQILGMMAPANWLASNPVVLRDAMETHGSHLLKGAQNWLTDVSGVPNPEVTSLPNRFVVGRDVATTPGKVVYRNRLIELIRYEPQTAKVHPEPVFMIPSWIMKFYILDLSPHNSMARYLVGQGHTVYMLSWRNPDASDARLTMDDYLHMGVMDALEVIGQQSGKGVPVHAMGYCLGGTLLTIAAAAMARTGGVAGTRNLPSLKTLTLLAAQTDFSEPGELGLFIDESQIGLLDNMTRGQGYLSGKQMAGSFQFLHSRDLIWTRRMREYLMGEREQPNDLMAWNADTTRMPARMHHEYLTSLYLHNALATSSYRVEDHTVSLSDIHQPVFMVGTQRDHISPWRSVYKLHHLCGAEITFVLASGGHNAGIISEPGHPHRSFQSAIRPAYGPWMEPEQWAKQAKTHEGSWWPAWQQWLAKSSSPKKLARTKTAGTSLGEAPGEYVRVRYAE
;
A
#
# COMPACT_ATOMS: atom_id res chain seq x y z
N MET A 1 17.34 23.16 30.88
CA MET A 1 16.17 22.33 30.58
C MET A 1 15.23 22.20 31.76
N ALA A 2 15.63 21.65 32.92
CA ALA A 2 14.81 21.64 34.14
C ALA A 2 14.33 23.03 34.59
N VAL A 3 15.14 24.07 34.37
CA VAL A 3 14.82 25.49 34.67
C VAL A 3 13.74 26.05 33.73
N ARG A 4 13.62 25.55 32.51
CA ARG A 4 12.57 25.96 31.54
C ARG A 4 11.22 25.32 31.92
N LEU A 5 11.21 24.04 32.30
CA LEU A 5 10.00 23.37 32.83
C LEU A 5 9.47 24.05 34.11
N ALA A 6 10.39 24.42 35.05
CA ALA A 6 10.02 25.13 36.27
C ALA A 6 9.51 26.56 36.00
N LYS A 7 10.09 27.27 35.02
CA LYS A 7 9.58 28.58 34.60
C LYS A 7 8.21 28.52 33.93
N ASP A 8 8.00 27.52 33.07
CA ASP A 8 6.71 27.34 32.40
C ASP A 8 5.61 26.93 33.38
N THR A 9 5.96 26.21 34.46
CA THR A 9 5.01 25.87 35.52
C THR A 9 4.74 27.07 36.47
N MET A 10 5.70 27.94 36.68
CA MET A 10 5.51 29.18 37.49
C MET A 10 4.78 30.29 36.74
N ASN A 11 4.95 30.41 35.45
CA ASN A 11 4.21 31.37 34.61
C ASN A 11 2.74 30.99 34.37
N MET A 12 2.31 29.81 34.81
CA MET A 12 0.91 29.39 34.77
C MET A 12 0.03 30.06 35.84
N GLN A 13 0.61 30.82 36.80
CA GLN A 13 -0.13 31.50 37.86
C GLN A 13 -0.39 33.01 37.60
N ASP A 14 0.31 33.63 36.66
CA ASP A 14 0.12 35.06 36.37
C ASP A 14 -0.10 35.29 34.87
N GLY A 15 -1.36 35.59 34.53
CA GLY A 15 -1.72 36.31 33.31
C GLY A 15 -1.92 35.45 32.05
N ILE A 16 -3.17 35.13 31.80
CA ILE A 16 -3.66 34.75 30.47
C ILE A 16 -3.54 36.01 29.58
N GLU A 17 -2.46 36.12 28.82
CA GLU A 17 -2.46 36.87 27.59
C GLU A 17 -2.74 35.90 26.43
N ASP A 18 -3.90 36.10 25.80
CA ASP A 18 -4.34 35.40 24.59
C ASP A 18 -3.36 35.66 23.44
N GLY A 19 -2.29 34.88 23.38
CA GLY A 19 -1.54 34.70 22.17
C GLY A 19 -2.34 33.79 21.26
N GLU A 20 -2.79 34.28 20.11
CA GLU A 20 -3.38 33.49 19.00
C GLU A 20 -2.44 32.35 18.65
N GLY A 21 -2.62 31.21 19.34
CA GLY A 21 -1.89 29.98 19.10
C GLY A 21 -2.37 29.38 17.78
N ALA A 22 -1.43 29.07 16.92
CA ALA A 22 -1.68 28.23 15.75
C ALA A 22 -2.55 27.03 16.17
N ALA A 23 -3.67 26.82 15.49
CA ALA A 23 -4.64 25.76 15.75
C ALA A 23 -3.87 24.42 15.89
N ASP A 24 -4.12 23.73 16.99
CA ASP A 24 -3.45 22.46 17.28
C ASP A 24 -3.82 21.46 16.18
N ASP A 25 -2.88 21.15 15.28
CA ASP A 25 -3.09 20.29 14.13
C ASP A 25 -3.26 18.81 14.50
N ASP A 26 -3.12 18.46 15.78
CA ASP A 26 -3.27 17.10 16.27
C ASP A 26 -4.76 16.68 16.30
N PRO A 27 -5.17 15.70 15.47
CA PRO A 27 -6.56 15.26 15.38
C PRO A 27 -7.17 14.81 16.72
N ARG A 28 -6.34 14.34 17.66
CA ARG A 28 -6.79 13.87 18.99
C ARG A 28 -7.39 14.98 19.84
N PHE A 29 -6.97 16.23 19.63
CA PHE A 29 -7.30 17.39 20.47
C PHE A 29 -8.07 18.49 19.73
N ARG A 30 -8.54 18.24 18.50
CA ARG A 30 -9.25 19.25 17.68
C ARG A 30 -10.63 19.65 18.21
N HIS A 31 -11.25 18.77 19.01
CA HIS A 31 -12.59 19.01 19.53
C HIS A 31 -12.56 20.14 20.56
N GLU A 32 -13.52 21.06 20.50
CA GLU A 32 -13.63 22.25 21.39
C GLU A 32 -13.64 21.92 22.89
N ALA A 33 -14.17 20.75 23.29
CA ALA A 33 -14.18 20.30 24.66
C ALA A 33 -12.78 20.23 25.32
N TRP A 34 -11.71 20.13 24.53
CA TRP A 34 -10.33 20.17 25.01
C TRP A 34 -9.87 21.57 25.45
N ALA A 35 -10.63 22.64 25.17
CA ALA A 35 -10.33 23.99 25.62
C ALA A 35 -10.74 24.23 27.09
N ALA A 36 -11.68 23.42 27.63
CA ALA A 36 -12.18 23.56 28.99
C ALA A 36 -11.19 23.07 30.05
N TRP A 37 -11.16 23.74 31.22
CA TRP A 37 -10.45 23.25 32.40
C TRP A 37 -11.14 21.97 32.95
N PRO A 38 -10.40 20.94 33.40
CA PRO A 38 -8.94 20.77 33.47
C PRO A 38 -8.31 20.16 32.19
N PHE A 39 -9.08 19.90 31.14
CA PHE A 39 -8.64 19.18 29.94
C PHE A 39 -7.63 19.96 29.09
N SER A 40 -7.74 21.31 29.10
CA SER A 40 -6.74 22.16 28.46
C SER A 40 -5.34 21.98 29.09
N GLN A 41 -5.24 21.84 30.42
CA GLN A 41 -3.99 21.59 31.10
C GLN A 41 -3.46 20.18 30.81
N LEU A 42 -4.35 19.17 30.79
CA LEU A 42 -3.97 17.79 30.43
C LEU A 42 -3.41 17.73 29.00
N ARG A 43 -4.06 18.39 28.04
CA ARG A 43 -3.59 18.51 26.66
C ARG A 43 -2.22 19.18 26.62
N THR A 44 -2.06 20.35 27.24
CA THR A 44 -0.82 21.10 27.24
C THR A 44 0.31 20.32 27.91
N GLY A 45 0.06 19.73 29.08
CA GLY A 45 1.02 18.89 29.80
C GLY A 45 1.48 17.69 28.96
N PHE A 46 0.54 17.03 28.29
CA PHE A 46 0.86 15.91 27.41
C PHE A 46 1.70 16.35 26.19
N ARG A 47 1.36 17.48 25.54
CA ARG A 47 2.14 18.03 24.42
C ARG A 47 3.56 18.44 24.84
N ASN A 48 3.70 19.02 26.01
CA ASN A 48 5.01 19.33 26.57
C ASN A 48 5.84 18.06 26.85
N ALA A 49 5.19 17.00 27.37
CA ALA A 49 5.83 15.70 27.55
C ALA A 49 6.24 15.08 26.20
N GLU A 50 5.38 15.13 25.17
CA GLU A 50 5.73 14.67 23.82
C GLU A 50 6.96 15.44 23.28
N ALA A 51 6.99 16.76 23.40
CA ALA A 51 8.10 17.59 22.95
C ALA A 51 9.39 17.28 23.71
N PHE A 52 9.30 17.15 25.05
CA PHE A 52 10.42 16.78 25.90
C PHE A 52 11.01 15.41 25.52
N TRP A 53 10.19 14.38 25.42
CA TRP A 53 10.66 13.04 25.11
C TRP A 53 11.19 12.91 23.68
N ARG A 54 10.65 13.66 22.72
CA ARG A 54 11.20 13.73 21.37
C ARG A 54 12.63 14.28 21.38
N GLU A 55 12.90 15.31 22.19
CA GLU A 55 14.25 15.86 22.31
C GLU A 55 15.16 14.94 23.15
N ALA A 56 14.64 14.36 24.25
CA ALA A 56 15.39 13.46 25.13
C ALA A 56 15.72 12.11 24.50
N ALA A 57 14.91 11.65 23.56
CA ALA A 57 15.17 10.42 22.80
C ALA A 57 16.31 10.57 21.79
N HIS A 58 16.70 11.79 21.46
CA HIS A 58 17.85 12.07 20.61
C HIS A 58 19.14 12.06 21.43
N VAL A 59 19.83 10.92 21.43
CA VAL A 59 21.07 10.74 22.21
C VAL A 59 22.28 10.93 21.31
N PRO A 60 23.17 11.92 21.61
CA PRO A 60 24.39 12.13 20.84
C PRO A 60 25.27 10.87 20.76
N GLY A 61 25.75 10.54 19.57
CA GLY A 61 26.60 9.37 19.32
C GLY A 61 25.84 8.10 18.88
N MET A 62 24.52 8.11 18.86
CA MET A 62 23.75 7.03 18.22
C MET A 62 23.88 7.10 16.70
N THR A 63 23.79 5.93 16.04
CA THR A 63 23.61 5.90 14.59
C THR A 63 22.23 6.46 14.23
N ALA A 64 22.08 7.02 13.02
CA ALA A 64 20.80 7.54 12.55
C ALA A 64 19.67 6.50 12.65
N HIS A 65 19.97 5.22 12.41
CA HIS A 65 19.01 4.12 12.54
C HIS A 65 18.54 3.92 13.99
N HIS A 66 19.47 3.84 14.96
CA HIS A 66 19.11 3.65 16.37
C HIS A 66 18.41 4.88 16.95
N ASP A 67 18.79 6.09 16.53
CA ASP A 67 18.10 7.31 16.90
C ASP A 67 16.64 7.30 16.44
N ALA A 68 16.40 7.01 15.16
CA ALA A 68 15.06 6.91 14.59
C ALA A 68 14.22 5.81 15.28
N LEU A 69 14.83 4.66 15.62
CA LEU A 69 14.17 3.58 16.34
C LEU A 69 13.79 4.00 17.76
N THR A 70 14.67 4.69 18.47
CA THR A 70 14.41 5.21 19.83
C THR A 70 13.28 6.22 19.82
N GLN A 71 13.29 7.16 18.88
CA GLN A 71 12.21 8.13 18.68
C GLN A 71 10.88 7.45 18.36
N PHE A 72 10.91 6.42 17.52
CA PHE A 72 9.71 5.63 17.20
C PHE A 72 9.11 5.01 18.46
N PHE A 73 9.90 4.31 19.29
CA PHE A 73 9.39 3.70 20.53
C PHE A 73 8.90 4.75 21.53
N ALA A 74 9.61 5.87 21.67
CA ALA A 74 9.16 6.98 22.52
C ALA A 74 7.79 7.49 22.06
N LYS A 75 7.60 7.71 20.75
CA LYS A 75 6.31 8.11 20.16
C LYS A 75 5.20 7.08 20.41
N GLN A 76 5.51 5.76 20.31
CA GLN A 76 4.53 4.71 20.58
C GLN A 76 4.08 4.69 22.03
N ILE A 77 5.03 4.78 22.98
CA ILE A 77 4.73 4.80 24.43
C ILE A 77 3.90 6.04 24.78
N LEU A 78 4.33 7.22 24.31
CA LEU A 78 3.58 8.46 24.52
C LEU A 78 2.20 8.40 23.88
N GLY A 79 2.10 7.87 22.66
CA GLY A 79 0.81 7.66 21.99
C GLY A 79 -0.15 6.81 22.82
N MET A 80 0.33 5.75 23.46
CA MET A 80 -0.44 4.92 24.39
C MET A 80 -0.93 5.71 25.61
N MET A 81 -0.10 6.60 26.14
CA MET A 81 -0.39 7.41 27.34
C MET A 81 -1.24 8.66 27.04
N ALA A 82 -1.59 8.91 25.78
CA ALA A 82 -2.34 10.10 25.39
C ALA A 82 -3.67 10.21 26.18
N PRO A 83 -4.00 11.39 26.76
CA PRO A 83 -5.24 11.58 27.52
C PRO A 83 -6.50 11.28 26.69
N ALA A 84 -6.43 11.44 25.38
CA ALA A 84 -7.53 11.13 24.47
C ALA A 84 -7.93 9.63 24.44
N ASN A 85 -7.07 8.73 24.90
CA ASN A 85 -7.30 7.28 24.86
C ASN A 85 -8.08 6.76 26.09
N TRP A 86 -8.30 7.57 27.10
CA TRP A 86 -8.79 7.11 28.39
C TRP A 86 -10.10 7.80 28.78
N LEU A 87 -11.05 7.02 29.28
CA LEU A 87 -12.39 7.51 29.67
C LEU A 87 -12.33 8.73 30.59
N ALA A 88 -11.51 8.66 31.66
CA ALA A 88 -11.46 9.69 32.68
C ALA A 88 -10.82 11.02 32.25
N SER A 89 -10.02 11.01 31.18
CA SER A 89 -9.27 12.17 30.71
C SER A 89 -9.72 12.70 29.34
N ASN A 90 -10.67 12.02 28.69
CA ASN A 90 -11.18 12.46 27.38
C ASN A 90 -12.48 13.25 27.54
N PRO A 91 -12.48 14.58 27.37
CA PRO A 91 -13.66 15.42 27.58
C PRO A 91 -14.79 15.13 26.58
N VAL A 92 -14.47 14.63 25.39
CA VAL A 92 -15.48 14.27 24.37
C VAL A 92 -16.28 13.08 24.87
N VAL A 93 -15.59 12.02 25.30
CA VAL A 93 -16.24 10.81 25.85
C VAL A 93 -17.07 11.14 27.11
N LEU A 94 -16.53 11.99 27.98
CA LEU A 94 -17.24 12.39 29.21
C LEU A 94 -18.49 13.22 28.91
N ARG A 95 -18.42 14.15 27.95
CA ARG A 95 -19.59 14.92 27.52
C ARG A 95 -20.66 14.01 26.92
N ASP A 96 -20.29 13.14 26.01
CA ASP A 96 -21.22 12.20 25.40
C ASP A 96 -21.82 11.23 26.44
N ALA A 97 -21.04 10.86 27.48
CA ALA A 97 -21.56 10.06 28.60
C ALA A 97 -22.66 10.78 29.39
N MET A 98 -22.52 12.08 29.57
CA MET A 98 -23.58 12.89 30.20
C MET A 98 -24.79 13.05 29.28
N GLU A 99 -24.61 13.34 28.00
CA GLU A 99 -25.68 13.55 27.03
C GLU A 99 -26.47 12.26 26.75
N THR A 100 -25.81 11.12 26.66
CA THR A 100 -26.42 9.81 26.36
C THR A 100 -26.77 8.98 27.59
N HIS A 101 -26.60 9.54 28.81
CA HIS A 101 -26.73 8.82 30.09
C HIS A 101 -25.91 7.51 30.11
N GLY A 102 -24.73 7.53 29.47
CA GLY A 102 -23.78 6.40 29.42
C GLY A 102 -24.18 5.28 28.46
N SER A 103 -25.23 5.42 27.65
CA SER A 103 -25.69 4.35 26.75
C SER A 103 -24.64 3.95 25.69
N HIS A 104 -23.83 4.89 25.20
CA HIS A 104 -22.74 4.63 24.27
C HIS A 104 -21.62 3.81 24.93
N LEU A 105 -21.35 3.98 26.24
CA LEU A 105 -20.38 3.18 26.98
C LEU A 105 -20.84 1.71 27.12
N LEU A 106 -22.15 1.47 27.27
CA LEU A 106 -22.70 0.12 27.26
C LEU A 106 -22.51 -0.55 25.89
N LYS A 107 -22.76 0.18 24.80
CA LYS A 107 -22.47 -0.31 23.44
C LYS A 107 -20.97 -0.59 23.26
N GLY A 108 -20.12 0.31 23.76
CA GLY A 108 -18.67 0.13 23.74
C GLY A 108 -18.20 -1.10 24.51
N ALA A 109 -18.76 -1.33 25.70
CA ALA A 109 -18.50 -2.54 26.49
C ALA A 109 -18.95 -3.81 25.76
N GLN A 110 -20.12 -3.79 25.10
CA GLN A 110 -20.59 -4.89 24.27
C GLN A 110 -19.65 -5.16 23.10
N ASN A 111 -19.18 -4.12 22.43
CA ASN A 111 -18.19 -4.24 21.35
C ASN A 111 -16.91 -4.91 21.87
N TRP A 112 -16.38 -4.46 23.00
CA TRP A 112 -15.19 -5.03 23.63
C TRP A 112 -15.39 -6.50 24.02
N LEU A 113 -16.51 -6.82 24.68
CA LEU A 113 -16.83 -8.20 25.06
C LEU A 113 -16.91 -9.13 23.84
N THR A 114 -17.53 -8.68 22.76
CA THR A 114 -17.60 -9.42 21.50
C THR A 114 -16.21 -9.71 20.95
N ASP A 115 -15.33 -8.70 20.92
CA ASP A 115 -13.99 -8.85 20.36
C ASP A 115 -13.08 -9.74 21.24
N VAL A 116 -13.22 -9.69 22.57
CA VAL A 116 -12.43 -10.53 23.49
C VAL A 116 -12.95 -11.96 23.56
N SER A 117 -14.27 -12.16 23.50
CA SER A 117 -14.87 -13.50 23.57
C SER A 117 -14.70 -14.31 22.29
N GLY A 118 -14.36 -13.65 21.16
CA GLY A 118 -14.32 -14.28 19.84
C GLY A 118 -15.67 -14.79 19.33
N VAL A 119 -16.76 -14.50 20.06
CA VAL A 119 -18.11 -14.85 19.62
C VAL A 119 -18.54 -13.88 18.54
N PRO A 120 -18.85 -14.37 17.32
CA PRO A 120 -19.29 -13.48 16.24
C PRO A 120 -20.56 -12.74 16.68
N ASN A 121 -20.53 -11.41 16.69
CA ASN A 121 -21.75 -10.64 16.83
C ASN A 121 -22.59 -10.86 15.57
N PRO A 122 -23.84 -11.33 15.66
CA PRO A 122 -24.71 -11.53 14.50
C PRO A 122 -24.92 -10.26 13.65
N GLU A 123 -24.85 -9.07 14.28
CA GLU A 123 -24.94 -7.76 13.62
C GLU A 123 -23.62 -7.35 12.93
N VAL A 124 -22.50 -7.88 13.39
CA VAL A 124 -21.15 -7.75 12.80
C VAL A 124 -20.78 -9.09 12.16
N THR A 125 -21.70 -9.67 11.43
CA THR A 125 -21.46 -10.91 10.67
C THR A 125 -20.12 -10.77 9.98
N SER A 126 -19.22 -11.69 10.30
CA SER A 126 -17.82 -11.69 9.91
C SER A 126 -17.60 -11.07 8.52
N LEU A 127 -16.72 -10.09 8.42
CA LEU A 127 -16.27 -9.47 7.16
C LEU A 127 -16.21 -10.44 5.97
N PRO A 128 -15.73 -11.70 6.18
CA PRO A 128 -15.72 -12.73 5.14
C PRO A 128 -17.06 -13.12 4.55
N ASN A 129 -18.14 -13.03 5.32
CA ASN A 129 -19.47 -13.45 4.85
C ASN A 129 -20.24 -12.31 4.14
N ARG A 130 -19.81 -11.05 4.36
CA ARG A 130 -20.41 -9.87 3.73
C ARG A 130 -19.78 -9.54 2.38
N PHE A 131 -18.47 -9.84 2.21
CA PHE A 131 -17.72 -9.58 0.98
C PHE A 131 -17.12 -10.88 0.45
N VAL A 132 -17.95 -11.68 -0.21
CA VAL A 132 -17.56 -12.97 -0.78
C VAL A 132 -16.86 -12.76 -2.12
N VAL A 133 -15.67 -13.31 -2.25
CA VAL A 133 -14.86 -13.26 -3.48
C VAL A 133 -15.60 -13.95 -4.63
N GLY A 134 -15.78 -13.25 -5.73
CA GLY A 134 -16.52 -13.70 -6.91
C GLY A 134 -18.02 -13.42 -6.86
N ARG A 135 -18.56 -12.91 -5.73
CA ARG A 135 -19.95 -12.47 -5.59
C ARG A 135 -20.07 -10.96 -5.34
N ASP A 136 -19.32 -10.45 -4.36
CA ASP A 136 -19.39 -9.06 -3.91
C ASP A 136 -18.14 -8.27 -4.29
N VAL A 137 -16.98 -8.94 -4.29
CA VAL A 137 -15.68 -8.43 -4.71
C VAL A 137 -15.05 -9.37 -5.73
N ALA A 138 -14.11 -8.88 -6.55
CA ALA A 138 -13.51 -9.63 -7.67
C ALA A 138 -14.59 -10.18 -8.64
N THR A 139 -15.52 -9.31 -9.03
CA THR A 139 -16.72 -9.74 -9.79
C THR A 139 -16.63 -9.42 -11.28
N THR A 140 -15.54 -8.83 -11.76
CA THR A 140 -15.40 -8.53 -13.18
C THR A 140 -15.32 -9.82 -13.99
N PRO A 141 -16.20 -10.02 -15.00
CA PRO A 141 -16.23 -11.26 -15.78
C PRO A 141 -14.92 -11.51 -16.52
N GLY A 142 -14.48 -12.76 -16.52
CA GLY A 142 -13.23 -13.15 -17.15
C GLY A 142 -12.99 -14.64 -17.03
N LYS A 143 -11.84 -15.08 -17.54
CA LYS A 143 -11.43 -16.49 -17.52
C LYS A 143 -9.99 -16.62 -17.07
N VAL A 144 -9.70 -17.67 -16.31
CA VAL A 144 -8.34 -18.12 -16.04
C VAL A 144 -7.79 -18.73 -17.33
N VAL A 145 -6.76 -18.12 -17.88
CA VAL A 145 -6.16 -18.51 -19.16
C VAL A 145 -4.82 -19.25 -19.01
N TYR A 146 -4.24 -19.18 -17.81
CA TYR A 146 -3.00 -19.89 -17.45
C TYR A 146 -2.96 -20.14 -15.94
N ARG A 147 -2.34 -21.23 -15.55
CA ARG A 147 -2.09 -21.59 -14.14
C ARG A 147 -0.77 -22.35 -14.06
N ASN A 148 0.07 -21.98 -13.10
CA ASN A 148 1.21 -22.75 -12.66
C ASN A 148 1.20 -22.89 -11.14
N ARG A 149 2.30 -23.38 -10.53
CA ARG A 149 2.39 -23.55 -9.08
C ARG A 149 2.20 -22.24 -8.29
N LEU A 150 2.52 -21.07 -8.86
CA LEU A 150 2.59 -19.80 -8.15
C LEU A 150 1.49 -18.82 -8.51
N ILE A 151 0.98 -18.88 -9.75
CA ILE A 151 0.00 -17.91 -10.26
C ILE A 151 -1.16 -18.55 -11.00
N GLU A 152 -2.28 -17.82 -11.02
CA GLU A 152 -3.29 -17.84 -12.07
C GLU A 152 -3.23 -16.54 -12.86
N LEU A 153 -3.36 -16.61 -14.17
CA LEU A 153 -3.52 -15.45 -15.05
C LEU A 153 -4.96 -15.36 -15.51
N ILE A 154 -5.62 -14.26 -15.13
CA ILE A 154 -7.02 -13.97 -15.49
C ILE A 154 -7.01 -13.04 -16.70
N ARG A 155 -7.77 -13.36 -17.75
CA ARG A 155 -8.11 -12.46 -18.83
C ARG A 155 -9.56 -12.04 -18.68
N TYR A 156 -9.80 -10.75 -18.49
CA TYR A 156 -11.16 -10.23 -18.39
C TYR A 156 -11.86 -10.19 -19.74
N GLU A 157 -13.17 -10.40 -19.73
CA GLU A 157 -14.01 -10.38 -20.92
C GLU A 157 -14.19 -8.93 -21.41
N PRO A 158 -14.11 -8.67 -22.74
CA PRO A 158 -14.31 -7.34 -23.26
C PRO A 158 -15.73 -6.85 -23.03
N GLN A 159 -15.87 -5.62 -22.55
CA GLN A 159 -17.17 -4.95 -22.34
C GLN A 159 -17.49 -3.94 -23.46
N THR A 160 -16.63 -3.85 -24.46
CA THR A 160 -16.80 -2.96 -25.63
C THR A 160 -16.60 -3.76 -26.92
N ALA A 161 -17.29 -3.36 -27.99
CA ALA A 161 -17.18 -4.02 -29.30
C ALA A 161 -15.78 -3.89 -29.93
N LYS A 162 -15.05 -2.83 -29.57
CA LYS A 162 -13.69 -2.58 -30.05
C LYS A 162 -12.76 -2.32 -28.86
N VAL A 163 -11.55 -2.88 -28.93
CA VAL A 163 -10.51 -2.76 -27.91
C VAL A 163 -9.19 -2.33 -28.52
N HIS A 164 -8.32 -1.72 -27.72
CA HIS A 164 -6.93 -1.48 -28.10
C HIS A 164 -6.21 -2.83 -28.31
N PRO A 165 -5.33 -2.93 -29.33
CA PRO A 165 -4.58 -4.18 -29.58
C PRO A 165 -3.62 -4.53 -28.45
N GLU A 166 -3.00 -3.52 -27.84
CA GLU A 166 -2.05 -3.67 -26.76
C GLU A 166 -2.81 -3.98 -25.45
N PRO A 167 -2.62 -5.15 -24.84
CA PRO A 167 -3.26 -5.45 -23.58
C PRO A 167 -2.60 -4.72 -22.40
N VAL A 168 -3.34 -4.56 -21.31
CA VAL A 168 -2.84 -4.11 -20.03
C VAL A 168 -2.64 -5.32 -19.12
N PHE A 169 -1.43 -5.54 -18.64
CA PHE A 169 -1.07 -6.58 -17.68
C PHE A 169 -0.92 -5.98 -16.30
N MET A 170 -1.74 -6.42 -15.36
CA MET A 170 -1.78 -5.95 -13.97
C MET A 170 -1.10 -6.93 -13.03
N ILE A 171 -0.08 -6.44 -12.30
CA ILE A 171 0.73 -7.20 -11.35
C ILE A 171 0.47 -6.64 -9.95
N PRO A 172 -0.38 -7.26 -9.13
CA PRO A 172 -0.61 -6.85 -7.74
C PRO A 172 0.55 -7.23 -6.84
N SER A 173 0.56 -6.68 -5.63
CA SER A 173 1.45 -7.13 -4.57
C SER A 173 1.22 -8.61 -4.25
N TRP A 174 2.30 -9.37 -3.98
CA TRP A 174 2.21 -10.79 -3.61
C TRP A 174 1.86 -11.04 -2.14
N ILE A 175 1.89 -10.00 -1.29
CA ILE A 175 1.54 -10.11 0.13
C ILE A 175 0.05 -9.98 0.40
N MET A 176 -0.71 -9.62 -0.63
CA MET A 176 -2.17 -9.42 -0.55
C MET A 176 -2.85 -10.04 -1.77
N LYS A 177 -4.15 -10.26 -1.67
CA LYS A 177 -4.94 -10.74 -2.79
C LYS A 177 -5.07 -9.68 -3.87
N PHE A 178 -5.11 -10.11 -5.13
CA PHE A 178 -5.12 -9.23 -6.30
C PHE A 178 -6.32 -8.28 -6.35
N TYR A 179 -7.41 -8.63 -5.68
CA TYR A 179 -8.71 -8.00 -5.93
C TYR A 179 -8.86 -6.58 -5.35
N ILE A 180 -7.81 -6.01 -4.72
CA ILE A 180 -7.79 -4.55 -4.54
C ILE A 180 -7.94 -3.81 -5.87
N LEU A 181 -7.40 -4.37 -6.96
CA LEU A 181 -7.51 -3.82 -8.30
C LEU A 181 -8.81 -4.22 -9.02
N ASP A 182 -9.60 -5.11 -8.42
CA ASP A 182 -10.93 -5.54 -8.86
C ASP A 182 -11.87 -5.69 -7.64
N LEU A 183 -11.97 -4.62 -6.85
CA LEU A 183 -12.62 -4.64 -5.53
C LEU A 183 -14.15 -4.83 -5.69
N SER A 184 -14.95 -3.82 -5.48
CA SER A 184 -16.40 -3.88 -5.76
C SER A 184 -16.70 -3.36 -7.17
N PRO A 185 -17.89 -3.62 -7.73
CA PRO A 185 -18.22 -3.20 -9.10
C PRO A 185 -18.05 -1.70 -9.38
N HIS A 186 -18.21 -0.84 -8.36
CA HIS A 186 -18.12 0.61 -8.52
C HIS A 186 -16.68 1.13 -8.47
N ASN A 187 -15.77 0.44 -7.77
CA ASN A 187 -14.38 0.85 -7.56
C ASN A 187 -13.35 -0.16 -8.10
N SER A 188 -13.75 -1.04 -9.03
CA SER A 188 -12.86 -1.95 -9.74
C SER A 188 -12.08 -1.23 -10.84
N MET A 189 -10.76 -1.17 -10.69
CA MET A 189 -9.85 -0.61 -11.71
C MET A 189 -9.82 -1.50 -12.96
N ALA A 190 -9.83 -2.82 -12.79
CA ALA A 190 -9.90 -3.77 -13.90
C ALA A 190 -11.17 -3.56 -14.74
N ARG A 191 -12.34 -3.50 -14.10
CA ARG A 191 -13.62 -3.24 -14.75
C ARG A 191 -13.64 -1.89 -15.45
N TYR A 192 -13.10 -0.86 -14.81
CA TYR A 192 -12.98 0.47 -15.39
C TYR A 192 -12.22 0.42 -16.72
N LEU A 193 -11.04 -0.17 -16.77
CA LEU A 193 -10.24 -0.26 -17.99
C LEU A 193 -10.90 -1.09 -19.09
N VAL A 194 -11.51 -2.23 -18.72
CA VAL A 194 -12.25 -3.06 -19.69
C VAL A 194 -13.41 -2.27 -20.30
N GLY A 195 -14.12 -1.47 -19.49
CA GLY A 195 -15.16 -0.56 -19.93
C GLY A 195 -14.66 0.58 -20.83
N GLN A 196 -13.37 0.94 -20.73
CA GLN A 196 -12.71 1.91 -21.60
C GLN A 196 -12.14 1.30 -22.89
N GLY A 197 -12.32 -0.01 -23.09
CA GLY A 197 -11.89 -0.73 -24.29
C GLY A 197 -10.43 -1.16 -24.27
N HIS A 198 -9.90 -1.48 -23.11
CA HIS A 198 -8.64 -2.19 -22.96
C HIS A 198 -8.89 -3.69 -22.74
N THR A 199 -8.02 -4.53 -23.31
CA THR A 199 -7.94 -5.94 -22.91
C THR A 199 -7.08 -6.00 -21.65
N VAL A 200 -7.60 -6.56 -20.55
CA VAL A 200 -6.91 -6.56 -19.26
C VAL A 200 -6.60 -7.99 -18.83
N TYR A 201 -5.37 -8.21 -18.42
CA TYR A 201 -4.90 -9.42 -17.75
C TYR A 201 -4.54 -9.10 -16.32
N MET A 202 -4.94 -9.96 -15.38
CA MET A 202 -4.66 -9.84 -13.95
C MET A 202 -3.88 -11.06 -13.47
N LEU A 203 -2.77 -10.82 -12.80
CA LEU A 203 -2.01 -11.85 -12.13
C LEU A 203 -2.63 -12.10 -10.74
N SER A 204 -2.97 -13.34 -10.44
CA SER A 204 -3.47 -13.79 -9.13
C SER A 204 -2.44 -14.69 -8.47
N TRP A 205 -1.80 -14.21 -7.40
CA TRP A 205 -0.83 -14.99 -6.65
C TRP A 205 -1.50 -16.09 -5.82
N ARG A 206 -0.92 -17.29 -5.83
CA ARG A 206 -1.29 -18.36 -4.90
C ARG A 206 -0.86 -17.98 -3.48
N ASN A 207 -1.61 -18.41 -2.48
CA ASN A 207 -1.21 -18.31 -1.08
C ASN A 207 -0.19 -19.44 -0.78
N PRO A 208 1.11 -19.14 -0.55
CA PRO A 208 2.14 -20.16 -0.35
C PRO A 208 1.92 -20.98 0.92
N ASP A 209 2.45 -22.19 0.94
CA ASP A 209 2.50 -23.08 2.10
C ASP A 209 3.92 -23.50 2.45
N ALA A 210 4.08 -24.40 3.44
CA ALA A 210 5.38 -24.85 3.90
C ALA A 210 6.24 -25.52 2.79
N SER A 211 5.61 -26.12 1.76
CA SER A 211 6.32 -26.72 0.63
C SER A 211 6.99 -25.69 -0.27
N ASP A 212 6.59 -24.42 -0.15
CA ASP A 212 7.10 -23.29 -0.92
C ASP A 212 8.24 -22.54 -0.21
N ALA A 213 8.71 -23.01 0.95
CA ALA A 213 9.69 -22.33 1.79
C ALA A 213 10.97 -21.89 1.06
N ARG A 214 11.33 -22.56 -0.03
CA ARG A 214 12.54 -22.31 -0.83
C ARG A 214 12.32 -21.46 -2.08
N LEU A 215 11.07 -21.02 -2.35
CA LEU A 215 10.83 -20.09 -3.45
C LEU A 215 11.59 -18.78 -3.23
N THR A 216 12.17 -18.25 -4.31
CA THR A 216 13.03 -17.09 -4.34
C THR A 216 12.33 -15.89 -5.00
N MET A 217 12.96 -14.72 -4.95
CA MET A 217 12.52 -13.55 -5.74
C MET A 217 12.60 -13.85 -7.26
N ASP A 218 13.61 -14.61 -7.71
CA ASP A 218 13.72 -15.04 -9.10
C ASP A 218 12.58 -15.98 -9.50
N ASP A 219 12.12 -16.87 -8.61
CA ASP A 219 10.94 -17.70 -8.88
C ASP A 219 9.68 -16.85 -9.08
N TYR A 220 9.50 -15.81 -8.26
CA TYR A 220 8.37 -14.86 -8.41
C TYR A 220 8.47 -14.07 -9.72
N LEU A 221 9.67 -13.69 -10.14
CA LEU A 221 9.91 -13.05 -11.42
C LEU A 221 9.58 -13.98 -12.58
N HIS A 222 10.14 -15.20 -12.58
CA HIS A 222 10.02 -16.12 -13.71
C HIS A 222 8.65 -16.78 -13.79
N MET A 223 8.21 -17.49 -12.74
CA MET A 223 6.90 -18.16 -12.72
C MET A 223 5.73 -17.17 -12.63
N GLY A 224 5.97 -16.00 -12.06
CA GLY A 224 4.96 -14.94 -11.98
C GLY A 224 4.90 -14.11 -13.25
N VAL A 225 5.84 -13.17 -13.38
CA VAL A 225 5.77 -12.12 -14.40
C VAL A 225 6.12 -12.63 -15.80
N MET A 226 7.21 -13.41 -15.94
CA MET A 226 7.70 -13.83 -17.27
C MET A 226 6.78 -14.87 -17.90
N ASP A 227 6.31 -15.87 -17.15
CA ASP A 227 5.35 -16.86 -17.67
C ASP A 227 4.03 -16.17 -18.08
N ALA A 228 3.54 -15.23 -17.28
CA ALA A 228 2.35 -14.46 -17.63
C ALA A 228 2.55 -13.65 -18.91
N LEU A 229 3.68 -12.95 -19.07
CA LEU A 229 3.99 -12.18 -20.28
C LEU A 229 4.07 -13.08 -21.52
N GLU A 230 4.67 -14.26 -21.41
CA GLU A 230 4.76 -15.21 -22.51
C GLU A 230 3.35 -15.64 -22.99
N VAL A 231 2.47 -15.98 -22.06
CA VAL A 231 1.07 -16.34 -22.37
C VAL A 231 0.32 -15.16 -23.00
N ILE A 232 0.50 -13.94 -22.45
CA ILE A 232 -0.11 -12.72 -22.99
C ILE A 232 0.39 -12.48 -24.42
N GLY A 233 1.69 -12.63 -24.68
CA GLY A 233 2.28 -12.51 -26.03
C GLY A 233 1.69 -13.50 -27.03
N GLN A 234 1.54 -14.77 -26.63
CA GLN A 234 0.89 -15.81 -27.44
C GLN A 234 -0.57 -15.47 -27.77
N GLN A 235 -1.34 -14.96 -26.81
CA GLN A 235 -2.76 -14.62 -26.99
C GLN A 235 -2.98 -13.31 -27.76
N SER A 236 -2.12 -12.33 -27.59
CA SER A 236 -2.25 -11.00 -28.21
C SER A 236 -1.83 -11.02 -29.70
N GLY A 237 -0.91 -11.92 -30.06
CA GLY A 237 -0.36 -12.08 -31.39
C GLY A 237 1.08 -11.53 -31.49
N LYS A 238 1.80 -12.06 -32.48
CA LYS A 238 3.22 -11.75 -32.68
C LYS A 238 3.47 -10.25 -32.83
N GLY A 239 4.41 -9.73 -32.04
CA GLY A 239 4.85 -8.33 -32.11
C GLY A 239 3.90 -7.31 -31.48
N VAL A 240 2.83 -7.73 -30.82
CA VAL A 240 1.96 -6.83 -30.05
C VAL A 240 2.63 -6.55 -28.70
N PRO A 241 2.99 -5.29 -28.40
CA PRO A 241 3.59 -4.95 -27.13
C PRO A 241 2.53 -4.86 -26.01
N VAL A 242 2.98 -4.89 -24.76
CA VAL A 242 2.13 -4.94 -23.56
C VAL A 242 2.30 -3.66 -22.74
N HIS A 243 1.20 -3.06 -22.30
CA HIS A 243 1.20 -2.09 -21.21
C HIS A 243 1.26 -2.86 -19.89
N ALA A 244 2.34 -2.70 -19.11
CA ALA A 244 2.46 -3.39 -17.85
C ALA A 244 2.22 -2.43 -16.68
N MET A 245 1.45 -2.88 -15.69
CA MET A 245 1.15 -2.12 -14.48
C MET A 245 1.45 -2.95 -13.25
N GLY A 246 2.15 -2.35 -12.27
CA GLY A 246 2.42 -2.97 -10.99
C GLY A 246 1.95 -2.11 -9.82
N TYR A 247 1.34 -2.75 -8.82
CA TYR A 247 0.90 -2.11 -7.59
C TYR A 247 1.77 -2.56 -6.42
N CYS A 248 2.27 -1.59 -5.65
CA CYS A 248 3.10 -1.81 -4.46
C CYS A 248 4.30 -2.73 -4.81
N LEU A 249 4.51 -3.84 -4.12
CA LEU A 249 5.58 -4.81 -4.43
C LEU A 249 5.49 -5.39 -5.85
N GLY A 250 4.27 -5.50 -6.40
CA GLY A 250 4.09 -5.87 -7.80
C GLY A 250 4.71 -4.86 -8.77
N GLY A 251 4.74 -3.57 -8.39
CA GLY A 251 5.42 -2.53 -9.15
C GLY A 251 6.94 -2.60 -9.03
N THR A 252 7.45 -2.91 -7.85
CA THR A 252 8.89 -3.18 -7.65
C THR A 252 9.34 -4.38 -8.49
N LEU A 253 8.58 -5.48 -8.47
CA LEU A 253 8.86 -6.67 -9.29
C LEU A 253 8.78 -6.37 -10.79
N LEU A 254 7.79 -5.55 -11.21
CA LEU A 254 7.69 -5.10 -12.59
C LEU A 254 8.90 -4.28 -13.04
N THR A 255 9.42 -3.42 -12.18
CA THR A 255 10.64 -2.64 -12.50
C THR A 255 11.86 -3.54 -12.63
N ILE A 256 12.01 -4.55 -11.77
CA ILE A 256 13.04 -5.59 -11.90
C ILE A 256 12.88 -6.34 -13.22
N ALA A 257 11.65 -6.76 -13.56
CA ALA A 257 11.33 -7.43 -14.82
C ALA A 257 11.69 -6.58 -16.04
N ALA A 258 11.29 -5.30 -16.03
CA ALA A 258 11.54 -4.37 -17.13
C ALA A 258 13.05 -4.15 -17.34
N ALA A 259 13.82 -3.96 -16.26
CA ALA A 259 15.27 -3.82 -16.33
C ALA A 259 15.95 -5.11 -16.83
N ALA A 260 15.52 -6.28 -16.37
CA ALA A 260 16.04 -7.57 -16.84
C ALA A 260 15.72 -7.83 -18.32
N MET A 261 14.54 -7.42 -18.79
CA MET A 261 14.13 -7.54 -20.19
C MET A 261 14.85 -6.54 -21.12
N ALA A 262 15.20 -5.36 -20.64
CA ALA A 262 15.89 -4.33 -21.42
C ALA A 262 17.35 -4.70 -21.70
N ARG A 263 17.94 -5.58 -20.90
CA ARG A 263 19.32 -5.96 -21.03
C ARG A 263 19.58 -6.78 -22.30
N THR A 264 20.63 -6.41 -23.05
CA THR A 264 21.07 -7.16 -24.23
C THR A 264 21.53 -8.58 -23.85
N GLY A 265 20.92 -9.61 -24.44
CA GLY A 265 21.19 -11.00 -24.11
C GLY A 265 20.61 -11.48 -22.77
N GLY A 266 19.75 -10.67 -22.14
CA GLY A 266 19.06 -11.01 -20.89
C GLY A 266 17.89 -11.97 -21.10
N VAL A 267 17.02 -12.05 -20.09
CA VAL A 267 15.87 -12.98 -20.03
C VAL A 267 14.98 -12.92 -21.30
N ALA A 268 14.82 -11.75 -21.91
CA ALA A 268 14.05 -11.60 -23.14
C ALA A 268 14.69 -12.27 -24.36
N GLY A 269 16.02 -12.46 -24.37
CA GLY A 269 16.73 -13.13 -25.48
C GLY A 269 16.56 -14.65 -25.48
N THR A 270 16.23 -15.24 -24.35
CA THR A 270 16.06 -16.70 -24.16
C THR A 270 14.60 -17.14 -24.18
N ARG A 271 13.64 -16.21 -24.00
CA ARG A 271 12.19 -16.45 -23.95
C ARG A 271 11.47 -15.63 -25.01
N ASN A 272 10.36 -16.15 -25.52
CA ASN A 272 9.53 -15.45 -26.52
C ASN A 272 8.59 -14.43 -25.84
N LEU A 273 9.15 -13.41 -25.17
CA LEU A 273 8.41 -12.40 -24.45
C LEU A 273 7.97 -11.25 -25.38
N PRO A 274 6.76 -10.68 -25.20
CA PRO A 274 6.37 -9.44 -25.86
C PRO A 274 7.19 -8.27 -25.30
N SER A 275 7.44 -7.26 -26.10
CA SER A 275 8.04 -6.01 -25.60
C SER A 275 7.07 -5.26 -24.70
N LEU A 276 7.61 -4.57 -23.70
CA LEU A 276 6.82 -3.65 -22.87
C LEU A 276 6.64 -2.33 -23.61
N LYS A 277 5.40 -1.85 -23.71
CA LYS A 277 5.03 -0.58 -24.37
C LYS A 277 5.20 0.60 -23.42
N THR A 278 4.64 0.46 -22.23
CA THR A 278 4.69 1.44 -21.15
C THR A 278 4.70 0.73 -19.80
N LEU A 279 5.16 1.43 -18.78
CA LEU A 279 5.09 0.98 -17.40
C LEU A 279 4.15 1.88 -16.61
N THR A 280 3.32 1.29 -15.74
CA THR A 280 2.54 2.00 -14.73
C THR A 280 2.93 1.49 -13.37
N LEU A 281 3.34 2.38 -12.45
CA LEU A 281 3.82 2.04 -11.12
C LEU A 281 2.94 2.73 -10.08
N LEU A 282 2.16 1.95 -9.34
CA LEU A 282 1.22 2.45 -8.34
C LEU A 282 1.78 2.21 -6.94
N ALA A 283 2.13 3.26 -6.21
CA ALA A 283 2.70 3.22 -4.86
C ALA A 283 3.86 2.21 -4.74
N ALA A 284 4.74 2.17 -5.74
CA ALA A 284 5.84 1.21 -5.86
C ALA A 284 7.19 1.88 -5.61
N GLN A 285 7.95 1.33 -4.68
CA GLN A 285 9.30 1.78 -4.38
C GLN A 285 10.33 1.08 -5.27
N THR A 286 11.34 1.85 -5.69
CA THR A 286 12.51 1.36 -6.43
C THR A 286 13.81 1.76 -5.77
N ASP A 287 13.73 2.64 -4.79
CA ASP A 287 14.79 3.05 -3.89
C ASP A 287 14.28 2.92 -2.44
N PHE A 288 15.00 2.15 -1.64
CA PHE A 288 14.67 1.82 -0.26
C PHE A 288 15.54 2.56 0.76
N SER A 289 16.20 3.66 0.38
CA SER A 289 16.97 4.49 1.32
C SER A 289 16.07 5.20 2.35
N GLU A 290 14.79 5.44 2.00
CA GLU A 290 13.76 5.99 2.89
C GLU A 290 12.48 5.15 2.79
N PRO A 291 12.52 3.88 3.25
CA PRO A 291 11.47 2.91 2.95
C PRO A 291 10.22 3.05 3.83
N GLY A 292 10.10 4.15 4.58
CA GLY A 292 9.05 4.33 5.57
C GLY A 292 9.36 3.66 6.91
N GLU A 293 8.35 3.57 7.77
CA GLU A 293 8.53 3.08 9.15
C GLU A 293 8.97 1.61 9.23
N LEU A 294 8.68 0.81 8.21
CA LEU A 294 9.14 -0.59 8.15
C LEU A 294 10.67 -0.70 8.17
N GLY A 295 11.37 0.23 7.53
CA GLY A 295 12.83 0.24 7.50
C GLY A 295 13.50 0.38 8.87
N LEU A 296 12.79 0.92 9.87
CA LEU A 296 13.28 1.00 11.25
C LEU A 296 13.50 -0.37 11.89
N PHE A 297 12.82 -1.39 11.39
CA PHE A 297 12.85 -2.76 11.90
C PHE A 297 13.62 -3.71 10.99
N ILE A 298 14.50 -3.18 10.14
CA ILE A 298 15.27 -4.00 9.21
C ILE A 298 16.76 -3.69 9.39
N ASP A 299 17.40 -4.55 10.15
CA ASP A 299 18.85 -4.69 10.27
C ASP A 299 19.24 -6.17 10.22
N GLU A 300 20.53 -6.48 10.19
CA GLU A 300 21.03 -7.87 10.12
C GLU A 300 20.52 -8.75 11.28
N SER A 301 20.44 -8.19 12.50
CA SER A 301 19.98 -8.93 13.69
C SER A 301 18.51 -9.27 13.58
N GLN A 302 17.71 -8.33 13.12
CA GLN A 302 16.27 -8.48 12.98
C GLN A 302 15.91 -9.42 11.83
N ILE A 303 16.63 -9.36 10.71
CA ILE A 303 16.49 -10.34 9.63
C ILE A 303 16.82 -11.76 10.16
N GLY A 304 17.91 -11.90 10.93
CA GLY A 304 18.26 -13.18 11.56
C GLY A 304 17.19 -13.71 12.53
N LEU A 305 16.53 -12.81 13.28
CA LEU A 305 15.40 -13.17 14.13
C LEU A 305 14.19 -13.65 13.30
N LEU A 306 13.82 -12.92 12.24
CA LEU A 306 12.74 -13.29 11.34
C LEU A 306 13.00 -14.64 10.66
N ASP A 307 14.23 -14.92 10.25
CA ASP A 307 14.63 -16.20 9.68
C ASP A 307 14.43 -17.34 10.69
N ASN A 308 14.80 -17.12 11.94
CA ASN A 308 14.57 -18.11 12.99
C ASN A 308 13.08 -18.34 13.25
N MET A 309 12.26 -17.31 13.23
CA MET A 309 10.80 -17.40 13.41
C MET A 309 10.11 -18.15 12.26
N THR A 310 10.59 -17.95 11.03
CA THR A 310 9.99 -18.56 9.84
C THR A 310 10.54 -19.94 9.51
N ARG A 311 11.70 -20.32 10.06
CA ARG A 311 12.42 -21.59 9.77
C ARG A 311 11.55 -22.84 10.00
N GLY A 312 10.77 -22.87 11.07
CA GLY A 312 9.94 -24.03 11.42
C GLY A 312 8.71 -24.21 10.56
N GLN A 313 8.09 -23.10 10.14
CA GLN A 313 6.86 -23.12 9.35
C GLN A 313 7.08 -22.91 7.84
N GLY A 314 8.24 -22.46 7.43
CA GLY A 314 8.62 -22.26 6.04
C GLY A 314 8.09 -21.00 5.36
N TYR A 315 7.36 -20.15 6.07
CA TYR A 315 6.79 -18.90 5.53
C TYR A 315 6.54 -17.86 6.63
N LEU A 316 6.46 -16.60 6.26
CA LEU A 316 5.89 -15.55 7.11
C LEU A 316 4.37 -15.56 6.97
N SER A 317 3.66 -15.71 8.09
CA SER A 317 2.20 -15.75 8.08
C SER A 317 1.59 -14.34 7.95
N GLY A 318 0.38 -14.26 7.37
CA GLY A 318 -0.38 -13.01 7.30
C GLY A 318 -0.69 -12.42 8.67
N LYS A 319 -0.87 -13.25 9.71
CA LYS A 319 -1.10 -12.81 11.09
C LYS A 319 0.13 -12.10 11.68
N GLN A 320 1.33 -12.63 11.45
CA GLN A 320 2.58 -11.99 11.86
C GLN A 320 2.77 -10.66 11.14
N MET A 321 2.52 -10.64 9.84
CA MET A 321 2.61 -9.43 9.01
C MET A 321 1.59 -8.36 9.42
N ALA A 322 0.33 -8.73 9.61
CA ALA A 322 -0.72 -7.82 10.09
C ALA A 322 -0.40 -7.24 11.46
N GLY A 323 0.17 -8.05 12.38
CA GLY A 323 0.63 -7.60 13.70
C GLY A 323 1.73 -6.53 13.59
N SER A 324 2.69 -6.70 12.69
CA SER A 324 3.73 -5.71 12.43
C SER A 324 3.15 -4.39 11.91
N PHE A 325 2.25 -4.43 10.93
CA PHE A 325 1.57 -3.22 10.43
C PHE A 325 0.72 -2.52 11.51
N GLN A 326 -0.01 -3.25 12.34
CA GLN A 326 -0.77 -2.67 13.45
C GLN A 326 0.13 -1.98 14.48
N PHE A 327 1.28 -2.57 14.78
CA PHE A 327 2.24 -1.97 15.69
C PHE A 327 2.85 -0.69 15.12
N LEU A 328 3.25 -0.68 13.84
CA LEU A 328 3.77 0.49 13.15
C LEU A 328 2.79 1.68 13.22
N HIS A 329 1.50 1.42 13.07
CA HIS A 329 0.45 2.44 13.06
C HIS A 329 -0.48 2.36 14.28
N SER A 330 0.07 2.05 15.46
CA SER A 330 -0.72 1.80 16.66
C SER A 330 -1.64 2.95 17.04
N ARG A 331 -1.25 4.22 16.80
CA ARG A 331 -2.09 5.38 17.05
C ARG A 331 -3.42 5.30 16.30
N ASP A 332 -3.36 5.06 15.00
CA ASP A 332 -4.56 5.11 14.15
C ASP A 332 -5.31 3.76 14.15
N LEU A 333 -4.59 2.65 14.05
CA LEU A 333 -5.18 1.31 13.95
C LEU A 333 -5.58 0.70 15.29
N ILE A 334 -4.93 1.09 16.39
CA ILE A 334 -5.23 0.54 17.72
C ILE A 334 -5.94 1.60 18.57
N TRP A 335 -5.31 2.73 18.85
CA TRP A 335 -5.80 3.66 19.88
C TRP A 335 -7.01 4.46 19.42
N THR A 336 -6.98 5.05 18.21
CA THR A 336 -8.14 5.78 17.67
C THR A 336 -9.34 4.84 17.47
N ARG A 337 -9.10 3.63 16.98
CA ARG A 337 -10.14 2.63 16.81
C ARG A 337 -10.74 2.21 18.17
N ARG A 338 -9.90 1.90 19.18
CA ARG A 338 -10.37 1.54 20.54
C ARG A 338 -11.19 2.66 21.17
N MET A 339 -10.74 3.91 21.04
CA MET A 339 -11.49 5.06 21.55
C MET A 339 -12.87 5.12 20.90
N ARG A 340 -12.97 5.05 19.58
CA ARG A 340 -14.25 5.11 18.87
C ARG A 340 -15.13 3.89 19.17
N GLU A 341 -14.60 2.67 19.06
CA GLU A 341 -15.40 1.45 19.20
C GLU A 341 -15.78 1.14 20.65
N TYR A 342 -14.87 1.36 21.63
CA TYR A 342 -15.08 0.93 23.01
C TYR A 342 -15.49 2.07 23.94
N LEU A 343 -15.05 3.31 23.69
CA LEU A 343 -15.44 4.44 24.53
C LEU A 343 -16.58 5.25 23.95
N MET A 344 -16.72 5.33 22.60
CA MET A 344 -17.83 6.03 21.95
C MET A 344 -18.95 5.09 21.51
N GLY A 345 -18.74 3.77 21.55
CA GLY A 345 -19.71 2.79 21.07
C GLY A 345 -19.97 2.84 19.56
N GLU A 346 -19.11 3.52 18.80
CA GLU A 346 -19.19 3.71 17.36
C GLU A 346 -18.40 2.63 16.64
N ARG A 347 -19.07 1.59 16.18
CA ARG A 347 -18.42 0.58 15.35
C ARG A 347 -18.48 0.96 13.90
N GLU A 348 -17.30 0.97 13.26
CA GLU A 348 -17.21 1.25 11.83
C GLU A 348 -17.91 0.16 11.02
N GLN A 349 -18.74 0.57 10.05
CA GLN A 349 -19.42 -0.37 9.18
C GLN A 349 -18.39 -1.06 8.27
N PRO A 350 -18.41 -2.40 8.20
CA PRO A 350 -17.51 -3.13 7.32
C PRO A 350 -17.63 -2.68 5.87
N ASN A 351 -16.50 -2.42 5.23
CA ASN A 351 -16.44 -2.10 3.80
C ASN A 351 -15.54 -3.10 3.05
N ASP A 352 -15.56 -3.03 1.73
CA ASP A 352 -14.84 -3.91 0.84
C ASP A 352 -13.32 -3.82 1.00
N LEU A 353 -12.79 -2.61 1.22
CA LEU A 353 -11.36 -2.39 1.45
C LEU A 353 -10.90 -3.01 2.80
N MET A 354 -11.75 -2.94 3.84
CA MET A 354 -11.48 -3.63 5.11
C MET A 354 -11.47 -5.14 4.94
N ALA A 355 -12.40 -5.67 4.14
CA ALA A 355 -12.44 -7.11 3.84
C ALA A 355 -11.19 -7.56 3.11
N TRP A 356 -10.72 -6.79 2.13
CA TRP A 356 -9.47 -7.04 1.43
C TRP A 356 -8.25 -6.97 2.38
N ASN A 357 -8.16 -5.96 3.24
CA ASN A 357 -7.08 -5.84 4.22
C ASN A 357 -6.98 -7.04 5.17
N ALA A 358 -8.10 -7.70 5.43
CA ALA A 358 -8.15 -8.91 6.27
C ALA A 358 -7.75 -10.19 5.50
N ASP A 359 -7.60 -10.13 4.17
CA ASP A 359 -7.32 -11.28 3.31
C ASP A 359 -5.88 -11.25 2.76
N THR A 360 -4.91 -11.35 3.67
CA THR A 360 -3.48 -11.37 3.37
C THR A 360 -3.04 -12.70 2.77
N THR A 361 -1.85 -12.73 2.16
CA THR A 361 -1.16 -13.96 1.75
C THR A 361 0.10 -14.17 2.59
N ARG A 362 0.58 -15.40 2.61
CA ARG A 362 1.86 -15.78 3.22
C ARG A 362 3.02 -15.38 2.30
N MET A 363 4.22 -15.28 2.86
CA MET A 363 5.45 -15.13 2.07
C MET A 363 6.38 -16.31 2.34
N PRO A 364 6.93 -16.99 1.31
CA PRO A 364 7.95 -18.02 1.48
C PRO A 364 9.15 -17.47 2.26
N ALA A 365 9.70 -18.26 3.19
CA ALA A 365 10.75 -17.79 4.08
C ALA A 365 11.98 -17.28 3.31
N ARG A 366 12.41 -18.00 2.27
CA ARG A 366 13.57 -17.61 1.46
C ARG A 366 13.33 -16.34 0.65
N MET A 367 12.18 -16.24 -0.02
CA MET A 367 11.83 -15.04 -0.79
C MET A 367 11.74 -13.81 0.11
N HIS A 368 11.14 -13.95 1.31
CA HIS A 368 11.06 -12.89 2.29
C HIS A 368 12.44 -12.41 2.76
N HIS A 369 13.34 -13.34 3.06
CA HIS A 369 14.74 -13.03 3.40
C HIS A 369 15.44 -12.26 2.27
N GLU A 370 15.37 -12.75 1.02
CA GLU A 370 15.97 -12.10 -0.16
C GLU A 370 15.38 -10.70 -0.40
N TYR A 371 14.09 -10.54 -0.24
CA TYR A 371 13.39 -9.26 -0.35
C TYR A 371 13.91 -8.23 0.67
N LEU A 372 13.98 -8.59 1.95
CA LEU A 372 14.46 -7.69 2.99
C LEU A 372 15.94 -7.37 2.83
N THR A 373 16.77 -8.37 2.57
CA THR A 373 18.22 -8.20 2.44
C THR A 373 18.58 -7.38 1.20
N SER A 374 18.05 -7.75 0.04
CA SER A 374 18.46 -7.12 -1.22
C SER A 374 17.89 -5.72 -1.38
N LEU A 375 16.61 -5.49 -1.00
CA LEU A 375 15.96 -4.21 -1.24
C LEU A 375 16.09 -3.26 -0.05
N TYR A 376 15.72 -3.70 1.16
CA TYR A 376 15.75 -2.80 2.32
C TYR A 376 17.15 -2.59 2.89
N LEU A 377 17.89 -3.70 3.14
CA LEU A 377 19.20 -3.60 3.79
C LEU A 377 20.27 -3.04 2.85
N HIS A 378 20.33 -3.56 1.61
CA HIS A 378 21.36 -3.20 0.65
C HIS A 378 20.93 -2.19 -0.42
N ASN A 379 19.63 -1.89 -0.53
CA ASN A 379 19.08 -1.01 -1.57
C ASN A 379 19.61 -1.36 -2.97
N ALA A 380 19.75 -2.67 -3.25
CA ALA A 380 20.48 -3.19 -4.39
C ALA A 380 19.90 -2.75 -5.74
N LEU A 381 18.57 -2.49 -5.81
CA LEU A 381 17.92 -2.04 -7.03
C LEU A 381 18.33 -0.62 -7.41
N ALA A 382 18.35 0.31 -6.46
CA ALA A 382 18.77 1.70 -6.69
C ALA A 382 20.27 1.81 -6.98
N THR A 383 21.10 0.92 -6.43
CA THR A 383 22.55 0.90 -6.64
C THR A 383 22.99 0.08 -7.85
N SER A 384 22.05 -0.42 -8.65
CA SER A 384 22.31 -1.29 -9.84
C SER A 384 23.11 -2.54 -9.51
N SER A 385 23.00 -3.04 -8.28
CA SER A 385 23.66 -4.26 -7.80
C SER A 385 22.68 -5.43 -7.64
N TYR A 386 21.37 -5.21 -7.86
CA TYR A 386 20.37 -6.27 -7.83
C TYR A 386 20.63 -7.29 -8.94
N ARG A 387 20.50 -8.58 -8.62
CA ARG A 387 20.81 -9.67 -9.57
C ARG A 387 19.56 -10.44 -9.95
N VAL A 388 19.45 -10.72 -11.23
CA VAL A 388 18.47 -11.64 -11.82
C VAL A 388 19.26 -12.68 -12.60
N GLU A 389 19.08 -13.97 -12.32
CA GLU A 389 19.83 -15.05 -12.97
C GLU A 389 21.35 -14.78 -12.99
N ASP A 390 21.93 -14.41 -11.84
CA ASP A 390 23.35 -14.06 -11.70
C ASP A 390 23.85 -12.84 -12.50
N HIS A 391 22.96 -12.06 -13.09
CA HIS A 391 23.30 -10.85 -13.82
C HIS A 391 22.73 -9.61 -13.13
N THR A 392 23.54 -8.57 -12.97
CA THR A 392 23.07 -7.29 -12.45
C THR A 392 22.10 -6.62 -13.42
N VAL A 393 21.08 -5.97 -12.87
CA VAL A 393 20.10 -5.16 -13.61
C VAL A 393 20.18 -3.72 -13.16
N SER A 394 19.90 -2.79 -14.09
CA SER A 394 19.89 -1.36 -13.81
C SER A 394 18.58 -0.73 -14.23
N LEU A 395 18.02 0.12 -13.38
CA LEU A 395 16.82 0.90 -13.72
C LEU A 395 17.08 1.92 -14.83
N SER A 396 18.35 2.30 -15.07
CA SER A 396 18.76 3.15 -16.20
C SER A 396 18.48 2.53 -17.56
N ASP A 397 18.34 1.20 -17.64
CA ASP A 397 18.05 0.48 -18.88
C ASP A 397 16.56 0.53 -19.26
N ILE A 398 15.72 1.07 -18.39
CA ILE A 398 14.29 1.26 -18.66
C ILE A 398 14.11 2.53 -19.51
N HIS A 399 13.62 2.34 -20.74
CA HIS A 399 13.39 3.43 -21.71
C HIS A 399 11.90 3.64 -22.01
N GLN A 400 11.02 2.72 -21.60
CA GLN A 400 9.58 2.81 -21.78
C GLN A 400 9.02 4.00 -21.01
N PRO A 401 8.07 4.78 -21.56
CA PRO A 401 7.37 5.81 -20.81
C PRO A 401 6.74 5.23 -19.53
N VAL A 402 6.87 5.96 -18.42
CA VAL A 402 6.41 5.54 -17.09
C VAL A 402 5.31 6.47 -16.60
N PHE A 403 4.19 5.90 -16.16
CA PHE A 403 3.17 6.58 -15.37
C PHE A 403 3.29 6.15 -13.91
N MET A 404 3.59 7.08 -13.03
CA MET A 404 3.79 6.78 -11.61
C MET A 404 2.74 7.45 -10.75
N VAL A 405 2.26 6.74 -9.74
CA VAL A 405 1.35 7.29 -8.75
C VAL A 405 1.92 7.08 -7.35
N GLY A 406 2.20 8.18 -6.66
CA GLY A 406 2.41 8.20 -5.22
C GLY A 406 1.17 8.71 -4.50
N THR A 407 1.01 8.43 -3.21
CA THR A 407 -0.12 8.89 -2.41
C THR A 407 0.35 9.75 -1.24
N GLN A 408 -0.35 10.87 -0.99
CA GLN A 408 0.10 11.94 -0.08
C GLN A 408 0.32 11.47 1.36
N ARG A 409 -0.50 10.54 1.85
CA ARG A 409 -0.50 10.01 3.22
C ARG A 409 -0.08 8.55 3.26
N ASP A 410 0.90 8.18 2.45
CA ASP A 410 1.43 6.83 2.38
C ASP A 410 2.56 6.63 3.40
N HIS A 411 2.36 5.74 4.35
CA HIS A 411 3.34 5.37 5.35
C HIS A 411 4.10 4.08 4.99
N ILE A 412 3.57 3.32 4.01
CA ILE A 412 4.13 2.04 3.55
C ILE A 412 5.15 2.30 2.45
N SER A 413 4.75 3.09 1.45
CA SER A 413 5.59 3.52 0.33
C SER A 413 5.55 5.05 0.23
N PRO A 414 6.29 5.78 1.08
CA PRO A 414 6.24 7.25 1.08
C PRO A 414 6.43 7.81 -0.33
N TRP A 415 5.59 8.76 -0.72
CA TRP A 415 5.61 9.27 -2.09
C TRP A 415 6.97 9.84 -2.53
N ARG A 416 7.75 10.37 -1.58
CA ARG A 416 9.12 10.83 -1.83
C ARG A 416 10.03 9.68 -2.23
N SER A 417 9.87 8.52 -1.60
CA SER A 417 10.60 7.31 -1.97
C SER A 417 10.14 6.78 -3.33
N VAL A 418 8.83 6.76 -3.59
CA VAL A 418 8.29 6.42 -4.93
C VAL A 418 8.86 7.37 -5.98
N TYR A 419 8.92 8.68 -5.70
CA TYR A 419 9.42 9.72 -6.60
C TYR A 419 10.89 9.51 -7.03
N LYS A 420 11.70 8.81 -6.22
CA LYS A 420 13.14 8.61 -6.47
C LYS A 420 13.48 7.90 -7.79
N LEU A 421 12.52 7.22 -8.43
CA LEU A 421 12.74 6.69 -9.78
C LEU A 421 13.16 7.78 -10.80
N HIS A 422 12.81 9.04 -10.55
CA HIS A 422 13.26 10.16 -11.37
C HIS A 422 14.80 10.29 -11.45
N HIS A 423 15.52 9.80 -10.44
CA HIS A 423 16.99 9.77 -10.43
C HIS A 423 17.57 8.54 -11.13
N LEU A 424 16.81 7.45 -11.14
CA LEU A 424 17.31 6.11 -11.48
C LEU A 424 17.01 5.72 -12.94
N CYS A 425 16.10 6.46 -13.60
CA CYS A 425 15.59 6.12 -14.90
C CYS A 425 15.59 7.34 -15.83
N GLY A 426 16.11 7.17 -17.05
CA GLY A 426 16.12 8.21 -18.10
C GLY A 426 14.81 8.32 -18.89
N ALA A 427 13.83 7.46 -18.68
CA ALA A 427 12.56 7.47 -19.42
C ALA A 427 11.72 8.73 -19.15
N GLU A 428 10.75 9.01 -20.03
CA GLU A 428 9.69 9.96 -19.73
C GLU A 428 8.87 9.48 -18.53
N ILE A 429 8.67 10.33 -17.52
CA ILE A 429 7.88 10.01 -16.32
C ILE A 429 6.74 11.01 -16.18
N THR A 430 5.50 10.50 -16.23
CA THR A 430 4.32 11.22 -15.75
C THR A 430 4.12 10.85 -14.29
N PHE A 431 4.39 11.76 -13.36
CA PHE A 431 4.20 11.52 -11.94
C PHE A 431 2.88 12.15 -11.46
N VAL A 432 2.13 11.36 -10.70
CA VAL A 432 0.86 11.73 -10.07
C VAL A 432 1.01 11.58 -8.57
N LEU A 433 0.67 12.62 -7.81
CA LEU A 433 0.56 12.58 -6.36
C LEU A 433 -0.92 12.64 -5.98
N ALA A 434 -1.51 11.50 -5.68
CA ALA A 434 -2.93 11.36 -5.37
C ALA A 434 -3.21 11.65 -3.90
N SER A 435 -4.36 12.28 -3.62
CA SER A 435 -4.87 12.42 -2.24
C SER A 435 -5.20 11.04 -1.65
N GLY A 436 -4.99 10.87 -0.34
CA GLY A 436 -5.27 9.61 0.36
C GLY A 436 -4.00 8.89 0.82
N GLY A 437 -4.19 7.69 1.38
CA GLY A 437 -3.13 6.78 1.82
C GLY A 437 -2.87 5.67 0.81
N HIS A 438 -2.00 4.72 1.18
CA HIS A 438 -1.46 3.65 0.32
C HIS A 438 -2.51 2.92 -0.54
N ASN A 439 -3.61 2.50 0.07
CA ASN A 439 -4.68 1.78 -0.64
C ASN A 439 -5.76 2.74 -1.16
N ALA A 440 -6.27 3.61 -0.29
CA ALA A 440 -7.38 4.52 -0.60
C ALA A 440 -7.03 5.60 -1.63
N GLY A 441 -5.75 5.97 -1.78
CA GLY A 441 -5.30 6.91 -2.83
C GLY A 441 -5.19 6.23 -4.20
N ILE A 442 -4.97 4.92 -4.21
CA ILE A 442 -4.93 4.11 -5.45
C ILE A 442 -6.34 3.75 -5.90
N ILE A 443 -7.21 3.31 -4.97
CA ILE A 443 -8.64 3.09 -5.24
C ILE A 443 -9.35 4.43 -5.17
N SER A 444 -9.41 5.09 -6.32
CA SER A 444 -9.90 6.46 -6.49
C SER A 444 -10.72 6.53 -7.78
N GLU A 445 -11.83 5.79 -7.80
CA GLU A 445 -12.72 5.69 -8.96
C GLU A 445 -13.31 7.06 -9.36
N PRO A 446 -13.64 7.26 -10.64
CA PRO A 446 -14.32 8.45 -11.08
C PRO A 446 -15.63 8.69 -10.32
N GLY A 447 -15.81 9.91 -9.81
CA GLY A 447 -16.96 10.28 -8.99
C GLY A 447 -16.79 10.07 -7.48
N HIS A 448 -15.66 9.50 -7.03
CA HIS A 448 -15.35 9.42 -5.59
C HIS A 448 -15.25 10.84 -5.00
N PRO A 449 -16.01 11.14 -3.92
CA PRO A 449 -16.00 12.48 -3.33
C PRO A 449 -14.64 12.83 -2.69
N HIS A 450 -14.31 14.10 -2.67
CA HIS A 450 -13.12 14.67 -2.01
C HIS A 450 -11.78 14.07 -2.47
N ARG A 451 -11.70 13.63 -3.74
CA ARG A 451 -10.44 13.22 -4.37
C ARG A 451 -9.84 14.38 -5.13
N SER A 452 -8.52 14.43 -5.10
CA SER A 452 -7.72 15.34 -5.91
C SER A 452 -6.35 14.72 -6.18
N PHE A 453 -5.64 15.24 -7.16
CA PHE A 453 -4.28 14.81 -7.43
C PHE A 453 -3.47 15.96 -8.05
N GLN A 454 -2.17 15.89 -7.89
CA GLN A 454 -1.22 16.73 -8.61
C GLN A 454 -0.53 15.92 -9.69
N SER A 455 -0.18 16.55 -10.81
CA SER A 455 0.56 15.86 -11.87
C SER A 455 1.51 16.78 -12.62
N ALA A 456 2.65 16.20 -13.02
CA ALA A 456 3.59 16.82 -13.95
C ALA A 456 4.34 15.74 -14.74
N ILE A 457 4.88 16.13 -15.90
CA ILE A 457 5.64 15.26 -16.78
C ILE A 457 7.11 15.70 -16.74
N ARG A 458 8.01 14.75 -16.49
CA ARG A 458 9.43 14.90 -16.76
C ARG A 458 9.71 14.25 -18.12
N PRO A 459 10.12 15.00 -19.13
CA PRO A 459 10.53 14.43 -20.42
C PRO A 459 11.67 13.41 -20.26
N ALA A 460 11.83 12.52 -21.24
CA ALA A 460 12.98 11.62 -21.27
C ALA A 460 14.29 12.43 -21.18
N TYR A 461 15.17 12.00 -20.29
CA TYR A 461 16.43 12.68 -19.94
C TYR A 461 16.26 14.15 -19.51
N GLY A 462 15.03 14.56 -19.15
CA GLY A 462 14.75 15.89 -18.62
C GLY A 462 15.39 16.11 -17.24
N PRO A 463 15.55 17.39 -16.84
CA PRO A 463 16.16 17.71 -15.54
C PRO A 463 15.32 17.15 -14.38
N TRP A 464 16.02 16.69 -13.37
CA TRP A 464 15.42 16.29 -12.12
C TRP A 464 15.04 17.52 -11.28
N MET A 465 14.01 17.36 -10.46
CA MET A 465 13.51 18.38 -9.54
C MET A 465 13.36 17.77 -8.14
N GLU A 466 13.68 18.54 -7.10
CA GLU A 466 13.41 18.12 -5.71
C GLU A 466 11.92 17.84 -5.48
N PRO A 467 11.56 16.81 -4.71
CA PRO A 467 10.15 16.44 -4.48
C PRO A 467 9.29 17.61 -3.99
N GLU A 468 9.79 18.41 -3.06
CA GLU A 468 9.07 19.56 -2.51
C GLU A 468 8.88 20.68 -3.53
N GLN A 469 9.86 20.88 -4.41
CA GLN A 469 9.76 21.85 -5.51
C GLN A 469 8.76 21.35 -6.54
N TRP A 470 8.80 20.06 -6.88
CA TRP A 470 7.82 19.43 -7.75
C TRP A 470 6.40 19.60 -7.21
N ALA A 471 6.15 19.31 -5.92
CA ALA A 471 4.84 19.42 -5.30
C ALA A 471 4.28 20.86 -5.32
N LYS A 472 5.16 21.89 -5.27
CA LYS A 472 4.75 23.30 -5.39
C LYS A 472 4.41 23.70 -6.83
N GLN A 473 5.00 23.06 -7.84
CA GLN A 473 4.85 23.42 -9.25
C GLN A 473 3.85 22.53 -10.00
N ALA A 474 3.62 21.30 -9.52
CA ALA A 474 2.73 20.36 -10.16
C ALA A 474 1.29 20.86 -10.17
N LYS A 475 0.62 20.70 -11.31
CA LYS A 475 -0.77 21.13 -11.49
C LYS A 475 -1.71 20.28 -10.65
N THR A 476 -2.55 20.94 -9.86
CA THR A 476 -3.62 20.31 -9.09
C THR A 476 -4.86 20.08 -9.95
N HIS A 477 -5.47 18.93 -9.78
CA HIS A 477 -6.71 18.50 -10.44
C HIS A 477 -7.69 17.96 -9.39
N GLU A 478 -8.95 18.30 -9.55
CA GLU A 478 -10.03 17.74 -8.74
C GLU A 478 -10.47 16.37 -9.28
N GLY A 479 -10.87 15.48 -8.38
CA GLY A 479 -11.43 14.18 -8.70
C GLY A 479 -10.37 13.07 -8.84
N SER A 480 -10.77 12.03 -9.53
CA SER A 480 -9.98 10.80 -9.72
C SER A 480 -8.85 10.98 -10.75
N TRP A 481 -7.68 10.38 -10.45
CA TRP A 481 -6.57 10.29 -11.39
C TRP A 481 -6.76 9.18 -12.46
N TRP A 482 -7.70 8.25 -12.30
CA TRP A 482 -7.91 7.13 -13.25
C TRP A 482 -8.22 7.60 -14.67
N PRO A 483 -9.05 8.65 -14.91
CA PRO A 483 -9.27 9.16 -16.26
C PRO A 483 -8.00 9.70 -16.93
N ALA A 484 -7.12 10.37 -16.18
CA ALA A 484 -5.85 10.86 -16.71
C ALA A 484 -4.93 9.69 -17.11
N TRP A 485 -4.85 8.65 -16.29
CA TRP A 485 -4.12 7.43 -16.60
C TRP A 485 -4.69 6.70 -17.82
N GLN A 486 -5.99 6.53 -17.89
CA GLN A 486 -6.64 5.88 -19.03
C GLN A 486 -6.39 6.64 -20.33
N GLN A 487 -6.45 7.98 -20.31
CA GLN A 487 -6.13 8.81 -21.48
C GLN A 487 -4.66 8.64 -21.89
N TRP A 488 -3.74 8.57 -20.93
CA TRP A 488 -2.33 8.33 -21.20
C TRP A 488 -2.07 6.95 -21.82
N LEU A 489 -2.74 5.90 -21.32
CA LEU A 489 -2.70 4.56 -21.92
C LEU A 489 -3.26 4.57 -23.35
N ALA A 490 -4.43 5.18 -23.55
CA ALA A 490 -5.08 5.26 -24.86
C ALA A 490 -4.24 6.03 -25.89
N LYS A 491 -3.60 7.13 -25.48
CA LYS A 491 -2.67 7.90 -26.31
C LYS A 491 -1.45 7.07 -26.74
N SER A 492 -1.00 6.18 -25.87
CA SER A 492 0.12 5.27 -26.12
C SER A 492 -0.29 4.01 -26.88
N SER A 493 -1.58 3.79 -27.11
CA SER A 493 -2.11 2.59 -27.77
C SER A 493 -2.41 2.83 -29.26
N SER A 494 -2.41 1.75 -30.01
CA SER A 494 -2.87 1.75 -31.41
C SER A 494 -4.40 1.90 -31.50
N PRO A 495 -4.95 2.30 -32.66
CA PRO A 495 -6.39 2.41 -32.86
C PRO A 495 -7.14 1.11 -32.51
N LYS A 496 -8.31 1.24 -31.87
CA LYS A 496 -9.12 0.11 -31.43
C LYS A 496 -9.56 -0.78 -32.61
N LYS A 497 -9.44 -2.09 -32.41
CA LYS A 497 -9.89 -3.17 -33.32
C LYS A 497 -11.07 -3.94 -32.72
N LEU A 498 -11.77 -4.73 -33.52
CA LEU A 498 -12.82 -5.60 -33.01
C LEU A 498 -12.30 -6.50 -31.87
N ALA A 499 -13.04 -6.54 -30.81
CA ALA A 499 -12.69 -7.34 -29.64
C ALA A 499 -12.68 -8.83 -30.01
N ARG A 500 -11.65 -9.56 -29.57
CA ARG A 500 -11.62 -11.04 -29.68
C ARG A 500 -12.37 -11.60 -28.48
N THR A 501 -13.57 -12.11 -28.71
CA THR A 501 -14.42 -12.74 -27.67
C THR A 501 -13.97 -14.17 -27.33
N LYS A 502 -13.35 -14.86 -28.31
CA LYS A 502 -12.80 -16.19 -28.04
C LYS A 502 -11.36 -16.08 -27.54
N THR A 503 -11.11 -16.64 -26.38
CA THR A 503 -9.77 -16.87 -25.85
C THR A 503 -9.07 -17.89 -26.76
N ALA A 504 -7.87 -17.58 -27.24
CA ALA A 504 -7.04 -18.60 -27.88
C ALA A 504 -6.55 -19.54 -26.76
N GLY A 505 -6.98 -20.77 -26.75
CA GLY A 505 -6.66 -21.79 -25.75
C GLY A 505 -7.84 -22.21 -24.89
N THR A 506 -7.60 -23.25 -24.09
CA THR A 506 -8.60 -23.83 -23.15
C THR A 506 -8.72 -22.93 -21.92
N SER A 507 -9.93 -22.52 -21.56
CA SER A 507 -10.19 -21.89 -20.27
C SER A 507 -9.97 -22.90 -19.14
N LEU A 508 -9.25 -22.48 -18.09
CA LEU A 508 -9.01 -23.28 -16.89
C LEU A 508 -10.04 -23.02 -15.78
N GLY A 509 -11.01 -22.15 -16.04
CA GLY A 509 -12.08 -21.77 -15.12
C GLY A 509 -12.51 -20.33 -15.31
N GLU A 510 -13.58 -19.96 -14.61
CA GLU A 510 -14.10 -18.59 -14.62
C GLU A 510 -13.29 -17.70 -13.64
N ALA A 511 -13.25 -16.39 -13.91
CA ALA A 511 -12.77 -15.42 -12.92
C ALA A 511 -13.66 -15.48 -11.66
N PRO A 512 -13.10 -15.20 -10.50
CA PRO A 512 -11.75 -14.76 -10.19
C PRO A 512 -10.71 -15.89 -10.04
N GLY A 513 -10.99 -17.13 -10.44
CA GLY A 513 -10.13 -18.28 -10.28
C GLY A 513 -10.24 -18.94 -8.89
N GLU A 514 -9.29 -19.83 -8.59
CA GLU A 514 -9.27 -20.63 -7.36
C GLU A 514 -8.27 -20.11 -6.34
N TYR A 515 -7.09 -19.63 -6.78
CA TYR A 515 -6.01 -19.19 -5.87
C TYR A 515 -6.41 -18.03 -4.95
N VAL A 516 -7.24 -17.12 -5.45
CA VAL A 516 -7.75 -16.00 -4.65
C VAL A 516 -8.69 -16.46 -3.53
N ARG A 517 -9.33 -17.63 -3.66
CA ARG A 517 -10.32 -18.16 -2.70
C ARG A 517 -9.67 -18.81 -1.48
N VAL A 518 -8.42 -19.25 -1.61
CA VAL A 518 -7.67 -19.87 -0.50
C VAL A 518 -7.25 -18.78 0.47
N ARG A 519 -7.84 -18.78 1.66
CA ARG A 519 -7.55 -17.82 2.72
C ARG A 519 -6.25 -18.15 3.42
N TYR A 520 -5.63 -17.14 4.06
CA TYR A 520 -4.36 -17.36 4.75
C TYR A 520 -4.50 -18.31 5.97
N ALA A 521 -5.69 -18.41 6.55
CA ALA A 521 -5.98 -19.23 7.73
C ALA A 521 -6.28 -20.71 7.39
N GLU A 522 -6.40 -21.03 6.11
CA GLU A 522 -6.57 -22.37 5.57
C GLU A 522 -5.20 -22.84 5.01
#